data_5fe2e1f9f4d2721f95672f4a5eb3845f
#
_entry.id   5fe2e1f9f4d2721f95672f4a5eb3845f
#
_cell.length_a   1.000
_cell.length_b   1.000
_cell.length_c   1.000
_cell.angle_alpha   90.00
_cell.angle_beta   90.00
_cell.angle_gamma   90.00
#
_symmetry.space_group_name_H-M   'P 1'
#
loop_
_entity.id
_entity.type
_entity.pdbx_description
1 polymer ?
#
loop_
_entity_poly.entity_id
_entity_poly.type
_entity_poly.pdbx_seq_one_letter_code
_entity_poly.pdbx_strand_id
1 'polypeptide(L)'
;MLSIGLLHWPCLDKNGQEIASAITNLDLHDCARVCLTYGINTLYIVHPNQSQLDFAQKILDHWLKGFGGQYNPLRKRALEIIRLVRDIDEIKLQTDAFLVGTSAAGIEGCISWDEVRRRACSQDMCLLFGTGWGISPRLFNTFDAVIEPIAGRGDFNHLSVRSAVSIAIDRIA
;
A
#
# COMPACT_ATOMS: atom_id res chain seq x y z
N MET A 1 -10.18 -12.12 -0.63
CA MET A 1 -8.68 -12.11 -0.55
C MET A 1 -8.21 -10.70 -0.21
N LEU A 2 -7.21 -10.51 0.69
CA LEU A 2 -6.65 -9.19 1.01
C LEU A 2 -5.49 -8.87 0.06
N SER A 3 -5.45 -7.64 -0.47
CA SER A 3 -4.34 -7.04 -1.20
C SER A 3 -3.97 -5.68 -0.61
N ILE A 4 -2.77 -5.20 -0.89
CA ILE A 4 -2.28 -3.91 -0.41
C ILE A 4 -1.92 -3.03 -1.61
N GLY A 5 -2.27 -1.75 -1.53
CA GLY A 5 -1.85 -0.74 -2.51
C GLY A 5 -1.04 0.37 -1.84
N LEU A 6 0.15 0.62 -2.33
CA LEU A 6 1.00 1.72 -1.90
C LEU A 6 0.94 2.83 -2.94
N LEU A 7 0.30 3.94 -2.56
CA LEU A 7 0.08 5.08 -3.43
C LEU A 7 1.24 6.06 -3.30
N HIS A 8 1.94 6.29 -4.41
CA HIS A 8 2.90 7.37 -4.54
C HIS A 8 2.29 8.60 -5.21
N TRP A 9 1.03 8.50 -5.66
CA TRP A 9 0.22 9.56 -6.26
C TRP A 9 -1.27 9.24 -6.16
N PRO A 10 -2.13 10.25 -5.96
CA PRO A 10 -1.79 11.57 -5.42
C PRO A 10 -1.62 11.51 -3.90
N CYS A 11 -0.49 12.03 -3.45
CA CYS A 11 -0.18 12.19 -2.03
C CYS A 11 -0.04 13.65 -1.67
N LEU A 12 0.01 13.97 -0.38
CA LEU A 12 0.21 15.32 0.10
C LEU A 12 1.67 15.58 0.46
N ASP A 13 2.11 16.83 0.30
CA ASP A 13 3.31 17.37 0.95
C ASP A 13 2.98 17.98 2.32
N LYS A 14 4.00 18.53 2.98
CA LYS A 14 3.87 19.21 4.28
C LYS A 14 2.95 20.44 4.27
N ASN A 15 2.68 21.02 3.11
CA ASN A 15 1.83 22.19 2.92
C ASN A 15 0.41 21.81 2.48
N GLY A 16 0.09 20.51 2.37
CA GLY A 16 -1.18 20.00 1.87
C GLY A 16 -1.33 20.07 0.35
N GLN A 17 -0.24 20.27 -0.40
CA GLN A 17 -0.26 20.27 -1.85
C GLN A 17 -0.11 18.84 -2.39
N GLU A 18 -0.81 18.53 -3.49
CA GLU A 18 -0.68 17.23 -4.14
C GLU A 18 0.68 17.07 -4.81
N ILE A 19 1.34 16.00 -4.45
CA ILE A 19 2.64 15.60 -5.01
C ILE A 19 2.66 14.12 -5.39
N ALA A 20 3.58 13.78 -6.29
CA ALA A 20 4.03 12.40 -6.46
C ALA A 20 5.31 12.19 -5.67
N SER A 21 5.32 11.19 -4.79
CA SER A 21 6.53 10.81 -4.06
C SER A 21 7.34 9.77 -4.84
N ALA A 22 8.65 9.74 -4.66
CA ALA A 22 9.49 8.74 -5.31
C ALA A 22 9.24 7.33 -4.75
N ILE A 23 9.26 6.33 -5.64
CA ILE A 23 9.31 4.92 -5.22
C ILE A 23 10.68 4.64 -4.62
N THR A 24 10.73 4.00 -3.44
CA THR A 24 11.99 3.62 -2.81
C THR A 24 12.18 2.11 -2.81
N ASN A 25 13.44 1.69 -2.86
CA ASN A 25 13.80 0.28 -2.72
C ASN A 25 13.30 -0.31 -1.39
N LEU A 26 13.31 0.49 -0.33
CA LEU A 26 12.86 0.08 1.00
C LEU A 26 11.35 -0.24 1.01
N ASP A 27 10.53 0.57 0.34
CA ASP A 27 9.09 0.37 0.28
C ASP A 27 8.75 -0.95 -0.42
N LEU A 28 9.42 -1.23 -1.56
CA LEU A 28 9.24 -2.48 -2.30
C LEU A 28 9.58 -3.70 -1.44
N HIS A 29 10.76 -3.68 -0.80
CA HIS A 29 11.24 -4.83 -0.04
C HIS A 29 10.47 -5.06 1.26
N ASP A 30 10.25 -4.01 2.05
CA ASP A 30 9.66 -4.16 3.37
C ASP A 30 8.17 -4.46 3.28
N CYS A 31 7.43 -3.74 2.41
CA CYS A 31 6.00 -4.02 2.23
C CYS A 31 5.75 -5.40 1.61
N ALA A 32 6.54 -5.82 0.61
CA ALA A 32 6.36 -7.15 0.02
C ALA A 32 6.64 -8.28 1.00
N ARG A 33 7.65 -8.12 1.86
CA ARG A 33 7.98 -9.13 2.87
C ARG A 33 6.90 -9.26 3.94
N VAL A 34 6.38 -8.15 4.44
CA VAL A 34 5.28 -8.21 5.43
C VAL A 34 4.01 -8.78 4.79
N CYS A 35 3.65 -8.36 3.57
CA CYS A 35 2.52 -8.93 2.85
C CYS A 35 2.64 -10.45 2.75
N LEU A 36 3.76 -10.95 2.22
CA LEU A 36 3.93 -12.39 2.03
C LEU A 36 3.99 -13.16 3.35
N THR A 37 4.53 -12.57 4.43
CA THR A 37 4.55 -13.17 5.77
C THR A 37 3.14 -13.46 6.29
N TYR A 38 2.18 -12.59 5.98
CA TYR A 38 0.78 -12.73 6.36
C TYR A 38 -0.11 -13.36 5.26
N GLY A 39 0.50 -13.99 4.25
CA GLY A 39 -0.24 -14.69 3.20
C GLY A 39 -0.91 -13.78 2.16
N ILE A 40 -0.57 -12.50 2.13
CA ILE A 40 -1.05 -11.54 1.13
C ILE A 40 -0.18 -11.66 -0.12
N ASN A 41 -0.80 -12.03 -1.24
CA ASN A 41 -0.10 -12.39 -2.47
C ASN A 41 -0.14 -11.30 -3.55
N THR A 42 -0.61 -10.09 -3.20
CA THR A 42 -0.63 -8.96 -4.15
C THR A 42 -0.33 -7.65 -3.41
N LEU A 43 0.72 -6.96 -3.89
CA LEU A 43 1.11 -5.63 -3.49
C LEU A 43 1.14 -4.73 -4.73
N TYR A 44 0.21 -3.79 -4.83
CA TYR A 44 0.20 -2.77 -5.87
C TYR A 44 1.11 -1.61 -5.50
N ILE A 45 1.96 -1.19 -6.42
CA ILE A 45 2.75 0.04 -6.34
C ILE A 45 2.21 0.99 -7.39
N VAL A 46 1.62 2.08 -6.95
CA VAL A 46 0.88 3.01 -7.81
C VAL A 46 1.70 4.27 -8.04
N HIS A 47 2.04 4.56 -9.31
CA HIS A 47 2.75 5.78 -9.68
C HIS A 47 2.49 6.18 -11.13
N PRO A 48 2.07 7.45 -11.42
CA PRO A 48 1.70 7.87 -12.78
C PRO A 48 2.91 8.05 -13.71
N ASN A 49 4.10 8.29 -13.16
CA ASN A 49 5.30 8.55 -13.94
C ASN A 49 5.99 7.25 -14.34
N GLN A 50 6.10 7.03 -15.67
CA GLN A 50 6.70 5.84 -16.23
C GLN A 50 8.16 5.63 -15.77
N SER A 51 8.95 6.70 -15.61
CA SER A 51 10.34 6.57 -15.15
C SER A 51 10.46 5.99 -13.74
N GLN A 52 9.47 6.25 -12.86
CA GLN A 52 9.41 5.65 -11.53
C GLN A 52 9.02 4.17 -11.60
N LEU A 53 8.08 3.82 -12.46
CA LEU A 53 7.73 2.42 -12.71
C LEU A 53 8.90 1.65 -13.33
N ASP A 54 9.62 2.25 -14.28
CA ASP A 54 10.82 1.66 -14.88
C ASP A 54 11.94 1.46 -13.85
N PHE A 55 12.11 2.40 -12.93
CA PHE A 55 13.04 2.26 -11.81
C PHE A 55 12.66 1.08 -10.91
N ALA A 56 11.38 0.99 -10.50
CA ALA A 56 10.88 -0.12 -9.72
C ALA A 56 11.05 -1.45 -10.46
N GLN A 57 10.74 -1.48 -11.78
CA GLN A 57 10.90 -2.67 -12.61
C GLN A 57 12.36 -3.14 -12.68
N LYS A 58 13.34 -2.22 -12.77
CA LYS A 58 14.77 -2.58 -12.73
C LYS A 58 15.16 -3.26 -11.41
N ILE A 59 14.61 -2.77 -10.28
CA ILE A 59 14.81 -3.42 -8.98
C ILE A 59 14.20 -4.82 -8.99
N LEU A 60 12.96 -4.96 -9.46
CA LEU A 60 12.30 -6.25 -9.57
C LEU A 60 13.08 -7.21 -10.48
N ASP A 61 13.54 -6.77 -11.64
CA ASP A 61 14.29 -7.61 -12.58
C ASP A 61 15.61 -8.13 -11.99
N HIS A 62 16.31 -7.29 -11.19
CA HIS A 62 17.50 -7.75 -10.47
C HIS A 62 17.21 -8.94 -9.54
N TRP A 63 16.05 -8.91 -8.86
CA TRP A 63 15.67 -9.96 -7.92
C TRP A 63 14.95 -11.13 -8.56
N LEU A 64 14.12 -10.88 -9.56
CA LEU A 64 13.30 -11.94 -10.18
C LEU A 64 14.06 -12.73 -11.23
N LYS A 65 14.92 -12.05 -12.01
CA LYS A 65 15.63 -12.60 -13.18
C LYS A 65 17.15 -12.60 -13.03
N GLY A 66 17.69 -11.73 -12.14
CA GLY A 66 19.13 -11.53 -11.97
C GLY A 66 19.73 -12.31 -10.82
N PHE A 67 20.99 -11.96 -10.52
CA PHE A 67 21.80 -12.60 -9.47
C PHE A 67 21.15 -12.49 -8.06
N GLY A 68 20.45 -11.40 -7.76
CA GLY A 68 19.83 -11.22 -6.45
C GLY A 68 18.89 -12.36 -6.06
N GLY A 69 18.11 -12.87 -7.01
CA GLY A 69 17.20 -13.98 -6.78
C GLY A 69 17.91 -15.32 -6.55
N GLN A 70 19.06 -15.52 -7.15
CA GLN A 70 19.91 -16.71 -6.90
C GLN A 70 20.53 -16.63 -5.50
N TYR A 71 21.01 -15.45 -5.11
CA TYR A 71 21.63 -15.22 -3.80
C TYR A 71 20.62 -15.31 -2.64
N ASN A 72 19.40 -14.79 -2.84
CA ASN A 72 18.36 -14.81 -1.81
C ASN A 72 16.98 -15.19 -2.38
N PRO A 73 16.68 -16.51 -2.50
CA PRO A 73 15.40 -16.98 -3.05
C PRO A 73 14.17 -16.54 -2.27
N LEU A 74 14.27 -16.35 -0.94
CA LEU A 74 13.15 -15.87 -0.12
C LEU A 74 12.79 -14.41 -0.45
N ARG A 75 13.80 -13.59 -0.75
CA ARG A 75 13.58 -12.21 -1.18
C ARG A 75 12.97 -12.16 -2.58
N LYS A 76 13.43 -13.01 -3.50
CA LYS A 76 12.81 -13.18 -4.81
C LYS A 76 11.32 -13.48 -4.66
N ARG A 77 10.97 -14.49 -3.87
CA ARG A 77 9.59 -14.90 -3.61
C ARG A 77 8.74 -13.74 -3.06
N ALA A 78 9.29 -12.92 -2.15
CA ALA A 78 8.57 -11.78 -1.62
C ALA A 78 8.26 -10.74 -2.72
N LEU A 79 9.21 -10.47 -3.61
CA LEU A 79 9.04 -9.45 -4.65
C LEU A 79 8.17 -9.91 -5.84
N GLU A 80 7.92 -11.21 -5.99
CA GLU A 80 7.04 -11.77 -7.03
C GLU A 80 5.58 -11.32 -6.89
N ILE A 81 5.17 -10.87 -5.69
CA ILE A 81 3.79 -10.40 -5.44
C ILE A 81 3.54 -8.97 -5.90
N ILE A 82 4.59 -8.21 -6.27
CA ILE A 82 4.47 -6.79 -6.64
C ILE A 82 3.85 -6.66 -8.02
N ARG A 83 2.90 -5.72 -8.13
CA ARG A 83 2.26 -5.27 -9.36
C ARG A 83 2.44 -3.76 -9.50
N LEU A 84 3.09 -3.34 -10.58
CA LEU A 84 3.30 -1.93 -10.90
C LEU A 84 2.10 -1.44 -11.72
N VAL A 85 1.45 -0.39 -11.26
CA VAL A 85 0.25 0.20 -11.91
C VAL A 85 0.36 1.72 -11.93
N ARG A 86 -0.33 2.37 -12.87
CA ARG A 86 -0.26 3.81 -13.05
C ARG A 86 -1.19 4.58 -12.10
N ASP A 87 -2.34 4.00 -11.82
CA ASP A 87 -3.39 4.62 -11.00
C ASP A 87 -4.28 3.57 -10.33
N ILE A 88 -5.24 4.04 -9.55
CA ILE A 88 -6.19 3.18 -8.83
C ILE A 88 -7.17 2.52 -9.80
N ASP A 89 -7.46 3.13 -10.94
CA ASP A 89 -8.41 2.57 -11.90
C ASP A 89 -7.83 1.29 -12.53
N GLU A 90 -6.52 1.20 -12.71
CA GLU A 90 -5.87 -0.05 -13.10
C GLU A 90 -6.04 -1.16 -12.04
N ILE A 91 -6.07 -0.82 -10.75
CA ILE A 91 -6.41 -1.80 -9.69
C ILE A 91 -7.85 -2.26 -9.85
N LYS A 92 -8.81 -1.33 -10.03
CA LYS A 92 -10.23 -1.65 -10.22
C LYS A 92 -10.48 -2.51 -11.46
N LEU A 93 -9.71 -2.32 -12.52
CA LEU A 93 -9.80 -3.16 -13.72
C LEU A 93 -9.28 -4.60 -13.50
N GLN A 94 -8.36 -4.78 -12.57
CA GLN A 94 -7.75 -6.09 -12.28
C GLN A 94 -8.52 -6.87 -11.21
N THR A 95 -9.31 -6.19 -10.39
CA THR A 95 -10.01 -6.79 -9.26
C THR A 95 -11.30 -6.04 -8.94
N ASP A 96 -12.34 -6.78 -8.52
CA ASP A 96 -13.58 -6.23 -7.97
C ASP A 96 -13.49 -6.06 -6.44
N ALA A 97 -12.29 -5.78 -5.93
CA ALA A 97 -12.04 -5.68 -4.51
C ALA A 97 -12.66 -4.42 -3.90
N PHE A 98 -13.17 -4.55 -2.69
CA PHE A 98 -13.61 -3.43 -1.85
C PHE A 98 -12.41 -2.58 -1.46
N LEU A 99 -12.38 -1.33 -1.91
CA LEU A 99 -11.25 -0.42 -1.72
C LEU A 99 -11.37 0.33 -0.39
N VAL A 100 -10.36 0.16 0.46
CA VAL A 100 -10.31 0.82 1.78
C VAL A 100 -9.12 1.76 1.83
N GLY A 101 -9.39 3.06 1.93
CA GLY A 101 -8.36 4.08 2.14
C GLY A 101 -7.89 4.13 3.59
N THR A 102 -6.65 4.57 3.79
CA THR A 102 -6.07 4.83 5.11
C THR A 102 -5.74 6.30 5.30
N SER A 103 -5.86 6.80 6.52
CA SER A 103 -5.47 8.16 6.89
C SER A 103 -4.90 8.17 8.30
N ALA A 104 -3.89 9.01 8.55
CA ALA A 104 -3.40 9.27 9.91
C ALA A 104 -4.32 10.23 10.68
N ALA A 105 -5.11 11.04 9.96
CA ALA A 105 -6.16 11.89 10.53
C ALA A 105 -7.48 11.11 10.59
N GLY A 106 -8.26 11.33 11.65
CA GLY A 106 -9.62 10.81 11.72
C GLY A 106 -10.49 11.43 10.62
N ILE A 107 -11.24 10.61 9.93
CA ILE A 107 -12.20 11.03 8.90
C ILE A 107 -13.59 10.64 9.39
N GLU A 108 -14.56 11.55 9.28
CA GLU A 108 -15.94 11.25 9.64
C GLU A 108 -16.49 10.10 8.80
N GLY A 109 -17.14 9.14 9.45
CA GLY A 109 -17.70 7.98 8.77
C GLY A 109 -16.69 6.85 8.47
N CYS A 110 -15.48 6.90 9.05
CA CYS A 110 -14.52 5.79 8.92
C CYS A 110 -15.07 4.51 9.59
N ILE A 111 -14.67 3.37 9.03
CA ILE A 111 -14.99 2.05 9.57
C ILE A 111 -13.91 1.58 10.54
N SER A 112 -14.30 0.74 11.50
CA SER A 112 -13.37 0.22 12.51
C SER A 112 -12.46 -0.88 11.97
N TRP A 113 -11.34 -1.14 12.67
CA TRP A 113 -10.46 -2.29 12.39
C TRP A 113 -11.20 -3.63 12.44
N ASP A 114 -12.15 -3.77 13.37
CA ASP A 114 -12.95 -5.00 13.49
C ASP A 114 -13.90 -5.18 12.31
N GLU A 115 -14.43 -4.12 11.75
CA GLU A 115 -15.25 -4.18 10.53
C GLU A 115 -14.41 -4.60 9.33
N VAL A 116 -13.22 -4.01 9.16
CA VAL A 116 -12.29 -4.39 8.08
C VAL A 116 -11.89 -5.85 8.21
N ARG A 117 -11.55 -6.32 9.41
CA ARG A 117 -11.21 -7.73 9.68
C ARG A 117 -12.36 -8.67 9.27
N ARG A 118 -13.58 -8.36 9.66
CA ARG A 118 -14.77 -9.18 9.29
C ARG A 118 -14.97 -9.23 7.79
N ARG A 119 -14.85 -8.08 7.10
CA ARG A 119 -15.01 -8.01 5.64
C ARG A 119 -13.90 -8.75 4.89
N ALA A 120 -12.65 -8.68 5.35
CA ALA A 120 -11.53 -9.39 4.76
C ALA A 120 -11.72 -10.92 4.74
N CYS A 121 -12.52 -11.46 5.66
CA CYS A 121 -12.87 -12.88 5.67
C CYS A 121 -13.96 -13.27 4.65
N SER A 122 -14.74 -12.32 4.14
CA SER A 122 -15.95 -12.60 3.34
C SER A 122 -15.91 -12.05 1.92
N GLN A 123 -15.03 -11.13 1.62
CA GLN A 123 -14.91 -10.50 0.29
C GLN A 123 -13.47 -10.15 -0.05
N ASP A 124 -13.22 -9.91 -1.33
CA ASP A 124 -11.95 -9.37 -1.80
C ASP A 124 -11.82 -7.91 -1.38
N MET A 125 -10.63 -7.54 -0.88
CA MET A 125 -10.38 -6.21 -0.34
C MET A 125 -8.99 -5.71 -0.73
N CYS A 126 -8.87 -4.42 -1.03
CA CYS A 126 -7.60 -3.75 -1.23
C CYS A 126 -7.45 -2.58 -0.25
N LEU A 127 -6.44 -2.67 0.64
CA LEU A 127 -6.13 -1.61 1.59
C LEU A 127 -5.08 -0.67 0.99
N LEU A 128 -5.42 0.62 0.90
CA LEU A 128 -4.64 1.63 0.20
C LEU A 128 -3.93 2.56 1.18
N PHE A 129 -2.62 2.65 1.05
CA PHE A 129 -1.76 3.50 1.88
C PHE A 129 -1.12 4.60 1.04
N GLY A 130 -1.14 5.83 1.56
CA GLY A 130 -0.41 6.96 0.98
C GLY A 130 1.00 7.06 1.51
N THR A 131 1.89 7.57 0.67
CA THR A 131 3.23 8.01 1.06
C THR A 131 3.24 9.52 1.36
N GLY A 132 4.41 10.10 1.62
CA GLY A 132 4.50 11.51 1.97
C GLY A 132 3.70 11.86 3.22
N TRP A 133 2.78 12.80 3.11
CA TRP A 133 1.88 13.25 4.18
C TRP A 133 0.47 12.65 4.08
N GLY A 134 0.35 11.52 3.38
CA GLY A 134 -0.88 10.76 3.25
C GLY A 134 -1.54 10.88 1.87
N ILE A 135 -2.65 10.18 1.72
CA ILE A 135 -3.46 10.16 0.50
C ILE A 135 -4.14 11.52 0.32
N SER A 136 -4.18 12.03 -0.91
CA SER A 136 -4.96 13.23 -1.21
C SER A 136 -6.44 13.03 -0.90
N PRO A 137 -7.10 14.00 -0.19
CA PRO A 137 -8.50 13.90 0.19
C PRO A 137 -9.46 13.68 -0.98
N ARG A 138 -9.12 14.12 -2.18
CA ARG A 138 -9.98 13.93 -3.36
C ARG A 138 -10.20 12.44 -3.72
N LEU A 139 -9.29 11.55 -3.29
CA LEU A 139 -9.44 10.12 -3.53
C LEU A 139 -10.41 9.44 -2.56
N PHE A 140 -10.66 10.01 -1.38
CA PHE A 140 -11.51 9.33 -0.40
C PHE A 140 -12.92 9.06 -0.90
N ASN A 141 -13.45 9.92 -1.78
CA ASN A 141 -14.76 9.72 -2.41
C ASN A 141 -14.76 8.61 -3.49
N THR A 142 -13.59 8.09 -3.86
CA THR A 142 -13.45 7.00 -4.84
C THR A 142 -13.25 5.64 -4.18
N PHE A 143 -13.08 5.62 -2.85
CA PHE A 143 -12.97 4.41 -2.05
C PHE A 143 -14.35 3.99 -1.51
N ASP A 144 -14.51 2.71 -1.28
CA ASP A 144 -15.73 2.16 -0.69
C ASP A 144 -15.83 2.46 0.80
N ALA A 145 -14.67 2.61 1.46
CA ALA A 145 -14.57 3.02 2.85
C ALA A 145 -13.20 3.65 3.17
N VAL A 146 -13.12 4.31 4.32
CA VAL A 146 -11.86 4.72 4.94
C VAL A 146 -11.80 4.06 6.32
N ILE A 147 -10.65 3.50 6.69
CA ILE A 147 -10.46 2.88 7.99
C ILE A 147 -10.04 3.91 9.03
N GLU A 148 -10.45 3.69 10.27
CA GLU A 148 -10.00 4.49 11.41
C GLU A 148 -8.47 4.50 11.53
N PRO A 149 -7.87 5.61 12.00
CA PRO A 149 -6.43 5.75 12.07
C PRO A 149 -5.78 4.75 13.03
N ILE A 150 -4.50 4.45 12.76
CA ILE A 150 -3.64 3.81 13.76
C ILE A 150 -3.32 4.87 14.81
N ALA A 151 -4.00 4.83 15.94
CA ALA A 151 -3.79 5.79 17.03
C ALA A 151 -2.54 5.45 17.85
N GLY A 152 -1.65 6.43 18.02
CA GLY A 152 -0.56 6.42 19.00
C GLY A 152 -1.06 6.70 20.43
N ARG A 153 -0.12 6.68 21.39
CA ARG A 153 -0.45 6.97 22.82
C ARG A 153 -0.32 8.45 23.20
N GLY A 154 0.28 9.26 22.35
CA GLY A 154 0.54 10.67 22.60
C GLY A 154 0.08 11.56 21.44
N ASP A 155 0.57 12.78 21.43
CA ASP A 155 0.33 13.79 20.42
C ASP A 155 1.11 13.54 19.09
N PHE A 156 2.16 12.72 19.13
CA PHE A 156 2.92 12.33 17.97
C PHE A 156 2.32 11.08 17.32
N ASN A 157 1.66 11.25 16.17
CA ASN A 157 1.03 10.17 15.41
C ASN A 157 1.52 10.18 13.95
N HIS A 158 2.82 9.99 13.75
CA HIS A 158 3.46 9.96 12.45
C HIS A 158 4.24 8.65 12.25
N LEU A 159 3.61 7.70 11.59
CA LEU A 159 4.24 6.44 11.19
C LEU A 159 4.84 6.58 9.78
N SER A 160 5.98 5.94 9.53
CA SER A 160 6.38 5.68 8.15
C SER A 160 5.33 4.79 7.47
N VAL A 161 5.16 4.93 6.16
CA VAL A 161 4.19 4.10 5.44
C VAL A 161 4.45 2.61 5.63
N ARG A 162 5.71 2.17 5.68
CA ARG A 162 6.09 0.76 5.92
C ARG A 162 5.64 0.27 7.30
N SER A 163 5.79 1.12 8.32
CA SER A 163 5.29 0.80 9.67
C SER A 163 3.77 0.74 9.71
N ALA A 164 3.09 1.69 9.05
CA ALA A 164 1.64 1.70 8.96
C ALA A 164 1.09 0.45 8.26
N VAL A 165 1.69 0.04 7.14
CA VAL A 165 1.35 -1.20 6.42
C VAL A 165 1.53 -2.41 7.34
N SER A 166 2.66 -2.51 8.05
CA SER A 166 2.95 -3.65 8.93
C SER A 166 1.94 -3.77 10.07
N ILE A 167 1.63 -2.65 10.74
CA ILE A 167 0.67 -2.61 11.87
C ILE A 167 -0.74 -2.91 11.38
N ALA A 168 -1.13 -2.35 10.22
CA ALA A 168 -2.46 -2.58 9.65
C ALA A 168 -2.68 -4.05 9.28
N ILE A 169 -1.70 -4.66 8.63
CA ILE A 169 -1.77 -6.08 8.27
C ILE A 169 -1.89 -6.95 9.53
N ASP A 170 -1.07 -6.69 10.56
CA ASP A 170 -1.09 -7.43 11.84
C ASP A 170 -2.45 -7.30 12.57
N ARG A 171 -3.10 -6.13 12.46
CA ARG A 171 -4.44 -5.91 13.06
C ARG A 171 -5.56 -6.64 12.32
N ILE A 172 -5.40 -6.88 11.01
CA ILE A 172 -6.45 -7.49 10.16
C ILE A 172 -6.31 -9.00 10.10
N ALA A 173 -5.08 -9.53 10.21
CA ALA A 173 -4.76 -10.94 10.12
C ALA A 173 -5.36 -11.80 11.26
#